data_1e49f365113da1704e4b3bc97c55f3b4
#
_entry.id   1e49f365113da1704e4b3bc97c55f3b4
#
_cell.length_a   1.000
_cell.length_b   1.000
_cell.length_c   1.000
_cell.angle_alpha   90.00
_cell.angle_beta   90.00
_cell.angle_gamma   90.00
#
_symmetry.space_group_name_H-M   'P 1'
#
loop_
_entity.id
_entity.type
_entity.pdbx_description
1 polymer ?
#
loop_
_entity_poly.entity_id
_entity_poly.type
_entity_poly.pdbx_seq_one_letter_code
_entity_poly.pdbx_strand_id
1 'polypeptide(L)' 'MSPLAQKIHSELEAKPQQFSEIADAHRDTAWRELLHAWGELREKNILKRDDDGRYLIAS' A
#
# COMPACT_ATOMS: atom_id res chain seq x y z
N MET A 1 -2.76 5.27 12.11
CA MET A 1 -2.84 4.92 10.69
C MET A 1 -4.29 5.03 10.24
N SER A 2 -4.54 5.62 9.08
CA SER A 2 -5.91 5.77 8.58
C SER A 2 -6.53 4.42 8.23
N PRO A 3 -7.88 4.34 8.17
CA PRO A 3 -8.54 3.09 7.78
C PRO A 3 -8.09 2.60 6.40
N LEU A 4 -7.86 3.52 5.46
CA LEU A 4 -7.39 3.14 4.13
C LEU A 4 -5.97 2.56 4.19
N ALA A 5 -5.08 3.18 4.97
CA ALA A 5 -3.73 2.66 5.14
C ALA A 5 -3.74 1.28 5.78
N GLN A 6 -4.62 1.06 6.77
CA GLN A 6 -4.76 -0.25 7.39
C GLN A 6 -5.23 -1.30 6.40
N LYS A 7 -6.16 -0.92 5.54
CA LYS A 7 -6.67 -1.83 4.52
C LYS A 7 -5.59 -2.22 3.52
N ILE A 8 -4.81 -1.24 3.07
CA ILE A 8 -3.70 -1.51 2.15
C ILE A 8 -2.65 -2.38 2.83
N HIS A 9 -2.37 -2.11 4.10
CA HIS A 9 -1.44 -2.92 4.88
C HIS A 9 -1.87 -4.38 4.88
N SER A 10 -3.15 -4.64 5.16
CA SER A 10 -3.69 -6.00 5.18
C SER A 10 -3.60 -6.67 3.81
N GLU A 11 -3.87 -5.91 2.75
CA GLU A 11 -3.79 -6.44 1.40
C GLU A 11 -2.37 -6.87 1.04
N LEU A 12 -1.38 -6.05 1.43
CA LEU A 12 0.01 -6.36 1.16
C LEU A 12 0.54 -7.49 2.04
N GLU A 13 0.03 -7.61 3.27
CA GLU A 13 0.37 -8.75 4.12
C GLU A 13 -0.11 -10.06 3.51
N ALA A 14 -1.27 -10.03 2.91
CA ALA A 14 -1.85 -11.22 2.29
C ALA A 14 -1.08 -11.62 1.03
N LYS A 15 -0.60 -10.63 0.26
CA LYS A 15 0.06 -10.89 -1.01
C LYS A 15 0.85 -9.66 -1.45
N PRO A 16 2.13 -9.81 -1.81
CA PRO A 16 2.88 -8.71 -2.40
C PRO A 16 2.22 -8.25 -3.71
N GLN A 17 2.15 -6.94 -3.91
CA GLN A 17 1.48 -6.35 -5.07
C GLN A 17 2.25 -5.14 -5.58
N GLN A 18 2.13 -4.88 -6.88
CA GLN A 18 2.66 -3.67 -7.46
C GLN A 18 1.76 -2.50 -7.09
N PHE A 19 2.31 -1.29 -7.06
CA PHE A 19 1.52 -0.11 -6.74
C PHE A 19 0.33 0.05 -7.70
N SER A 20 0.53 -0.27 -8.98
CA SER A 20 -0.55 -0.20 -9.97
C SER A 20 -1.71 -1.11 -9.60
N GLU A 21 -1.43 -2.28 -9.02
CA GLU A 21 -2.48 -3.19 -8.58
C GLU A 21 -3.26 -2.60 -7.40
N ILE A 22 -2.56 -1.97 -6.47
CA ILE A 22 -3.18 -1.30 -5.33
C ILE A 22 -4.05 -0.13 -5.83
N ALA A 23 -3.51 0.68 -6.74
CA ALA A 23 -4.25 1.82 -7.28
C ALA A 23 -5.50 1.36 -8.02
N ASP A 24 -5.41 0.27 -8.76
CA ASP A 24 -6.55 -0.27 -9.50
C ASP A 24 -7.63 -0.81 -8.55
N ALA A 25 -7.21 -1.48 -7.49
CA ALA A 25 -8.14 -2.01 -6.49
C ALA A 25 -8.86 -0.89 -5.75
N HIS A 26 -8.27 0.29 -5.65
CA HIS A 26 -8.82 1.43 -4.95
C HIS A 26 -9.17 2.59 -5.89
N ARG A 27 -9.51 2.27 -7.13
CA ARG A 27 -9.78 3.29 -8.15
C ARG A 27 -10.97 4.18 -7.81
N ASP A 28 -11.87 3.72 -6.92
CA ASP A 28 -13.00 4.51 -6.46
C ASP A 28 -12.64 5.45 -5.32
N THR A 29 -11.42 5.37 -4.84
CA THR A 29 -10.91 6.24 -3.79
C THR A 29 -10.23 7.45 -4.42
N ALA A 30 -10.41 8.63 -3.81
CA ALA A 30 -9.74 9.82 -4.30
C ALA A 30 -8.23 9.62 -4.30
N TRP A 31 -7.58 10.03 -5.39
CA TRP A 31 -6.14 9.85 -5.56
C TRP A 31 -5.34 10.43 -4.40
N ARG A 32 -5.77 11.62 -3.93
CA ARG A 32 -5.12 12.28 -2.80
C ARG A 32 -5.15 11.42 -1.54
N GLU A 33 -6.27 10.79 -1.28
CA GLU A 33 -6.41 9.92 -0.10
C GLU A 33 -5.55 8.68 -0.22
N LEU A 34 -5.48 8.11 -1.41
CA LEU A 34 -4.63 6.95 -1.66
C LEU A 34 -3.17 7.29 -1.43
N LEU A 35 -2.71 8.43 -1.96
CA LEU A 35 -1.33 8.86 -1.78
C LEU A 35 -1.03 9.18 -0.32
N HIS A 36 -1.99 9.75 0.39
CA HIS A 36 -1.82 10.04 1.82
C HIS A 36 -1.67 8.74 2.62
N ALA A 37 -2.51 7.77 2.35
CA ALA A 37 -2.43 6.47 3.03
C ALA A 37 -1.11 5.77 2.71
N TRP A 38 -0.68 5.84 1.46
CA TRP A 38 0.60 5.27 1.04
C TRP A 38 1.76 5.93 1.78
N GLY A 39 1.70 7.26 1.92
CA GLY A 39 2.70 8.01 2.67
C GLY A 39 2.78 7.59 4.13
N GLU A 40 1.64 7.29 4.75
CA GLU A 40 1.63 6.80 6.13
C GLU A 40 2.38 5.47 6.26
N LEU A 41 2.18 4.57 5.31
CA LEU A 41 2.88 3.29 5.33
C LEU A 41 4.38 3.49 5.13
N ARG A 42 4.77 4.41 4.25
CA ARG A 42 6.18 4.71 4.01
C ARG A 42 6.84 5.30 5.26
N GLU A 43 6.14 6.19 5.95
CA GLU A 43 6.68 6.82 7.16
C GLU A 43 6.98 5.81 8.26
N LYS A 44 6.23 4.74 8.31
CA LYS A 44 6.42 3.71 9.33
C LYS A 44 7.52 2.71 8.97
N ASN A 45 8.15 2.88 7.81
CA ASN A 45 9.23 2.02 7.33
C ASN A 45 8.85 0.54 7.26
N ILE A 46 7.59 0.27 6.98
CA ILE A 46 7.09 -1.10 6.89
C ILE A 46 6.90 -1.56 5.45
N LEU A 47 7.13 -0.68 4.49
CA LEU A 47 7.05 -1.06 3.08
C LEU A 47 8.41 -1.51 2.58
N LYS A 48 8.43 -2.64 1.90
CA LYS A 48 9.58 -3.10 1.16
C LYS A 48 9.18 -3.33 -0.29
N ARG A 49 10.16 -3.38 -1.16
CA ARG A 49 9.96 -3.64 -2.57
C ARG A 49 10.84 -4.81 -2.97
N ASP A 50 10.27 -5.80 -3.63
CA ASP A 50 11.04 -6.96 -4.06
C ASP A 50 11.67 -6.72 -5.45
N ASP A 51 12.36 -7.75 -5.95
CA ASP A 51 13.05 -7.66 -7.24
C ASP A 51 12.10 -7.50 -8.42
N ASP A 52 10.86 -7.91 -8.25
CA ASP A 52 9.84 -7.79 -9.29
C ASP A 52 9.12 -6.45 -9.25
N GLY A 53 9.47 -5.60 -8.31
CA GLY A 53 8.84 -4.30 -8.14
C GLY A 53 7.52 -4.35 -7.38
N ARG A 54 7.22 -5.48 -6.75
CA ARG A 54 6.04 -5.58 -5.91
C ARG A 54 6.35 -5.08 -4.52
N TYR A 55 5.38 -4.40 -3.93
CA TYR A 55 5.50 -3.96 -2.55
C TYR A 55 5.00 -5.03 -1.60
N LEU A 56 5.62 -5.13 -0.44
CA LEU A 56 5.25 -6.06 0.61
C LEU A 56 5.48 -5.41 1.97
N ILE A 57 4.92 -6.03 2.99
CA ILE A 57 5.06 -5.52 4.35
C ILE A 57 6.29 -6.16 4.98
N ALA A 58 7.18 -5.31 5.47
CA ALA A 58 8.34 -5.73 6.24
C ALA A 58 7.92 -5.84 7.70
N SER A 59 7.95 -7.02 8.21
CA SER A 59 7.62 -7.25 9.62
C SER A 59 8.85 -7.37 10.47
#